data_03b6f34b8bfa19f7b33059fed57da109
#
_entry.id   03b6f34b8bfa19f7b33059fed57da109
#
_cell.length_a   1.000
_cell.length_b   1.000
_cell.length_c   1.000
_cell.angle_alpha   90.00
_cell.angle_beta   90.00
_cell.angle_gamma   90.00
#
_symmetry.space_group_name_H-M   'P 1'
#
loop_
_entity.id
_entity.type
_entity.pdbx_description
1 polymer ?
#
loop_
_entity_poly.entity_id
_entity_poly.type
_entity_poly.pdbx_seq_one_letter_code
_entity_poly.pdbx_strand_id
1 'polypeptide(L)'
;MKKVLFCIVCLNMALLCFGQPVKVKLVAEREAFVLFGDERYDLKKGEIRWITLEGEAMYGRRLWANEECFLFLEAGDALEVVLHENNELELKDDGSLCATRNNWLRKVNLLKQRLQYSQLIPQLLPKEYEGLNLERACDSLNVWLATYLEEYPADRKNFEKVMRTEFKYYRLLEENSIKFSRATFQEFSKDALAGFAELIPDAEDDRVVHSPSYWRMVEMYVDYLRVEDPRGKEIGYMKTS
;
A
#
# COMPACT_ATOMS: atom_id res chain seq x y z
N MET A 1 14.80 -37.12 -32.40
CA MET A 1 13.45 -36.61 -32.07
C MET A 1 13.21 -36.43 -30.56
N LYS A 2 13.45 -37.43 -29.68
CA LYS A 2 13.20 -37.27 -28.22
C LYS A 2 13.96 -36.10 -27.56
N LYS A 3 15.22 -35.84 -27.93
CA LYS A 3 16.00 -34.71 -27.37
C LYS A 3 15.49 -33.35 -27.78
N VAL A 4 14.98 -33.20 -29.00
CA VAL A 4 14.40 -31.92 -29.49
C VAL A 4 13.08 -31.64 -28.81
N LEU A 5 12.25 -32.68 -28.62
CA LEU A 5 10.98 -32.53 -27.90
C LEU A 5 11.21 -32.14 -26.43
N PHE A 6 12.24 -32.72 -25.78
CA PHE A 6 12.60 -32.38 -24.40
C PHE A 6 13.08 -30.91 -24.29
N CYS A 7 13.92 -30.45 -25.23
CA CYS A 7 14.33 -29.03 -25.27
C CYS A 7 13.16 -28.06 -25.48
N ILE A 8 12.20 -28.42 -26.34
CA ILE A 8 11.00 -27.59 -26.57
C ILE A 8 10.11 -27.55 -25.30
N VAL A 9 9.96 -28.67 -24.60
CA VAL A 9 9.21 -28.73 -23.34
C VAL A 9 9.92 -27.90 -22.26
N CYS A 10 11.24 -28.02 -22.11
CA CYS A 10 12.01 -27.24 -21.14
C CYS A 10 11.98 -25.73 -21.50
N LEU A 11 12.05 -25.37 -22.78
CA LEU A 11 11.95 -23.98 -23.21
C LEU A 11 10.55 -23.39 -22.94
N ASN A 12 9.49 -24.16 -23.20
CA ASN A 12 8.13 -23.74 -22.86
C ASN A 12 7.91 -23.66 -21.34
N MET A 13 8.48 -24.60 -20.56
CA MET A 13 8.42 -24.51 -19.10
C MET A 13 9.22 -23.32 -18.57
N ALA A 14 10.36 -22.99 -19.16
CA ALA A 14 11.12 -21.79 -18.80
C ALA A 14 10.35 -20.50 -19.14
N LEU A 15 9.67 -20.45 -20.29
CA LEU A 15 8.81 -19.32 -20.68
C LEU A 15 7.57 -19.19 -19.78
N LEU A 16 7.06 -20.29 -19.23
CA LEU A 16 5.97 -20.30 -18.25
C LEU A 16 6.43 -19.90 -16.83
N CYS A 17 7.73 -20.01 -16.55
CA CYS A 17 8.31 -19.57 -15.26
C CYS A 17 8.60 -18.07 -15.22
N PHE A 18 8.68 -17.38 -16.36
CA PHE A 18 8.68 -15.92 -16.39
C PHE A 18 7.24 -15.46 -16.25
N GLY A 19 6.87 -14.99 -15.06
CA GLY A 19 5.54 -14.44 -14.81
C GLY A 19 5.18 -13.43 -15.89
N GLN A 20 3.93 -13.43 -16.31
CA GLN A 20 3.47 -12.43 -17.28
C GLN A 20 3.64 -11.03 -16.66
N PRO A 21 4.14 -10.04 -17.43
CA PRO A 21 4.32 -8.69 -16.89
C PRO A 21 2.98 -8.08 -16.48
N VAL A 22 3.02 -7.31 -15.41
CA VAL A 22 1.91 -6.44 -15.03
C VAL A 22 1.90 -5.23 -15.94
N LYS A 23 0.73 -4.81 -16.38
CA LYS A 23 0.56 -3.62 -17.23
C LYS A 23 -0.34 -2.61 -16.56
N VAL A 24 0.16 -1.39 -16.40
CA VAL A 24 -0.65 -0.27 -15.92
C VAL A 24 -0.76 0.76 -17.02
N LYS A 25 -1.99 1.10 -17.41
CA LYS A 25 -2.30 2.10 -18.41
C LYS A 25 -2.74 3.37 -17.69
N LEU A 26 -1.97 4.44 -17.85
CA LEU A 26 -2.33 5.77 -17.38
C LEU A 26 -3.01 6.55 -18.52
N VAL A 27 -4.17 7.12 -18.26
CA VAL A 27 -4.92 7.97 -19.20
C VAL A 27 -5.11 9.33 -18.56
N ALA A 28 -4.60 10.38 -19.18
CA ALA A 28 -4.64 11.75 -18.65
C ALA A 28 -5.64 12.61 -19.43
N GLU A 29 -6.77 12.97 -18.85
CA GLU A 29 -7.71 13.93 -19.44
C GLU A 29 -7.28 15.40 -19.24
N ARG A 30 -6.30 15.64 -18.39
CA ARG A 30 -5.63 16.90 -18.12
C ARG A 30 -4.13 16.76 -18.01
N GLU A 31 -3.41 17.85 -17.98
CA GLU A 31 -2.02 17.83 -17.58
C GLU A 31 -1.89 17.44 -16.11
N ALA A 32 -1.07 16.42 -15.82
CA ALA A 32 -0.92 15.87 -14.49
C ALA A 32 0.46 15.22 -14.33
N PHE A 33 0.86 14.99 -13.08
CA PHE A 33 1.92 14.03 -12.80
C PHE A 33 1.41 12.90 -11.92
N VAL A 34 2.00 11.73 -12.08
CA VAL A 34 1.71 10.54 -11.31
C VAL A 34 3.02 10.02 -10.72
N LEU A 35 3.03 9.75 -9.43
CA LEU A 35 4.06 8.94 -8.81
C LEU A 35 3.57 7.49 -8.77
N PHE A 36 4.33 6.58 -9.37
CA PHE A 36 4.02 5.16 -9.33
C PHE A 36 5.24 4.40 -8.80
N GLY A 37 5.12 3.91 -7.58
CA GLY A 37 6.30 3.52 -6.80
C GLY A 37 7.18 4.73 -6.55
N ASP A 38 8.44 4.62 -6.94
CA ASP A 38 9.44 5.70 -6.80
C ASP A 38 9.62 6.51 -8.10
N GLU A 39 8.88 6.17 -9.14
CA GLU A 39 9.00 6.82 -10.45
C GLU A 39 7.94 7.90 -10.65
N ARG A 40 8.36 9.01 -11.26
CA ARG A 40 7.48 10.12 -11.62
C ARG A 40 7.20 10.10 -13.12
N TYR A 41 5.93 10.21 -13.47
CA TYR A 41 5.42 10.29 -14.82
C TYR A 41 4.70 11.61 -15.01
N ASP A 42 5.27 12.52 -15.80
CA ASP A 42 4.61 13.76 -16.23
C ASP A 42 3.80 13.45 -17.50
N LEU A 43 2.50 13.72 -17.47
CA LEU A 43 1.53 13.40 -18.51
C LEU A 43 0.91 14.67 -19.06
N LYS A 44 0.82 14.76 -20.37
CA LYS A 44 0.08 15.83 -21.05
C LYS A 44 -1.39 15.49 -21.16
N LYS A 45 -2.25 16.49 -21.33
CA LYS A 45 -3.67 16.27 -21.61
C LYS A 45 -3.84 15.40 -22.87
N GLY A 46 -4.64 14.35 -22.75
CA GLY A 46 -4.90 13.37 -23.79
C GLY A 46 -3.80 12.29 -23.94
N GLU A 47 -2.76 12.33 -23.11
CA GLU A 47 -1.69 11.32 -23.17
C GLU A 47 -2.15 10.00 -22.57
N ILE A 48 -1.72 8.91 -23.25
CA ILE A 48 -1.84 7.55 -22.75
C ILE A 48 -0.43 7.00 -22.56
N ARG A 49 -0.12 6.58 -21.34
CA ARG A 49 1.17 6.01 -20.97
C ARG A 49 1.01 4.59 -20.46
N TRP A 50 1.81 3.68 -20.96
CA TRP A 50 1.90 2.30 -20.46
C TRP A 50 3.11 2.14 -19.57
N ILE A 51 2.90 1.54 -18.39
CA ILE A 51 3.94 1.10 -17.47
C ILE A 51 3.90 -0.43 -17.49
N THR A 52 5.05 -1.05 -17.67
CA THR A 52 5.21 -2.50 -17.62
C THR A 52 6.11 -2.85 -16.45
N LEU A 53 5.64 -3.72 -15.57
CA LEU A 53 6.36 -4.17 -14.40
C LEU A 53 6.63 -5.67 -14.53
N GLU A 54 7.85 -6.05 -14.25
CA GLU A 54 8.24 -7.47 -14.19
C GLU A 54 8.28 -7.91 -12.73
N GLY A 55 7.83 -9.14 -12.46
CA GLY A 55 7.90 -9.74 -11.12
C GLY A 55 6.60 -10.35 -10.64
N GLU A 56 6.63 -10.82 -9.41
CA GLU A 56 5.51 -11.44 -8.69
C GLU A 56 4.56 -10.37 -8.11
N ALA A 57 3.69 -10.78 -7.17
CA ALA A 57 2.76 -9.89 -6.50
C ALA A 57 3.45 -8.59 -6.01
N MET A 58 2.84 -7.45 -6.29
CA MET A 58 3.42 -6.12 -6.06
C MET A 58 2.53 -5.23 -5.18
N TYR A 59 1.92 -5.80 -4.14
CA TYR A 59 1.18 -4.99 -3.19
C TYR A 59 2.06 -3.88 -2.61
N GLY A 60 1.46 -2.77 -2.28
CA GLY A 60 2.16 -1.62 -1.72
C GLY A 60 2.76 -0.69 -2.77
N ARG A 61 2.51 -0.91 -4.05
CA ARG A 61 2.86 0.08 -5.07
C ARG A 61 2.03 1.33 -4.85
N ARG A 62 2.72 2.38 -4.48
CA ARG A 62 2.13 3.69 -4.28
C ARG A 62 1.75 4.28 -5.64
N LEU A 63 0.49 4.65 -5.77
CA LEU A 63 0.00 5.49 -6.84
C LEU A 63 -0.44 6.80 -6.22
N TRP A 64 0.18 7.91 -6.60
CA TRP A 64 -0.18 9.23 -6.14
C TRP A 64 -0.38 10.16 -7.33
N ALA A 65 -1.55 10.78 -7.36
CA ALA A 65 -1.86 11.84 -8.33
C ALA A 65 -2.43 13.06 -7.60
N ASN A 66 -3.67 13.01 -7.14
CA ASN A 66 -4.26 13.96 -6.20
C ASN A 66 -4.69 13.26 -4.91
N GLU A 67 -4.81 11.96 -5.00
CA GLU A 67 -5.02 11.07 -3.86
C GLU A 67 -3.93 10.01 -3.85
N GLU A 68 -3.64 9.47 -2.69
CA GLU A 68 -2.74 8.35 -2.52
C GLU A 68 -3.53 7.06 -2.53
N CYS A 69 -3.10 6.11 -3.34
CA CYS A 69 -3.69 4.79 -3.44
C CYS A 69 -2.58 3.74 -3.41
N PHE A 70 -2.78 2.67 -2.66
CA PHE A 70 -1.93 1.49 -2.71
C PHE A 70 -2.61 0.43 -3.57
N LEU A 71 -1.85 -0.14 -4.50
CA LEU A 71 -2.34 -1.13 -5.44
C LEU A 71 -1.77 -2.50 -5.12
N PHE A 72 -2.58 -3.53 -5.30
CA PHE A 72 -2.13 -4.93 -5.30
C PHE A 72 -2.20 -5.47 -6.72
N LEU A 73 -1.04 -5.81 -7.27
CA LEU A 73 -0.88 -6.25 -8.64
C LEU A 73 -0.15 -7.59 -8.65
N GLU A 74 -0.63 -8.54 -9.44
CA GLU A 74 -0.03 -9.86 -9.63
C GLU A 74 0.40 -10.05 -11.07
N ALA A 75 1.29 -11.01 -11.29
CA ALA A 75 1.77 -11.33 -12.63
C ALA A 75 0.59 -11.55 -13.61
N GLY A 76 0.62 -10.86 -14.73
CA GLY A 76 -0.42 -10.88 -15.75
C GLY A 76 -1.57 -9.90 -15.54
N ASP A 77 -1.61 -9.17 -14.41
CA ASP A 77 -2.60 -8.13 -14.18
C ASP A 77 -2.49 -6.98 -15.18
N ALA A 78 -3.64 -6.43 -15.56
CA ALA A 78 -3.74 -5.20 -16.32
C ALA A 78 -4.70 -4.25 -15.61
N LEU A 79 -4.28 -3.00 -15.41
CA LEU A 79 -5.08 -1.97 -14.73
C LEU A 79 -5.07 -0.69 -15.55
N GLU A 80 -6.23 -0.09 -15.76
CA GLU A 80 -6.36 1.24 -16.34
C GLU A 80 -6.67 2.26 -15.25
N VAL A 81 -5.88 3.33 -15.22
CA VAL A 81 -6.00 4.46 -14.31
C VAL A 81 -6.32 5.70 -15.12
N VAL A 82 -7.44 6.35 -14.83
CA VAL A 82 -7.87 7.58 -15.50
C VAL A 82 -7.74 8.77 -14.55
N LEU A 83 -7.09 9.81 -15.02
CA LEU A 83 -6.94 11.09 -14.33
C LEU A 83 -7.90 12.09 -14.97
N HIS A 84 -9.06 12.27 -14.35
CA HIS A 84 -10.13 13.11 -14.88
C HIS A 84 -9.83 14.61 -14.81
N GLU A 85 -10.53 15.39 -15.63
CA GLU A 85 -10.41 16.86 -15.63
C GLU A 85 -10.77 17.50 -14.28
N ASN A 86 -11.69 16.90 -13.52
CA ASN A 86 -12.13 17.37 -12.18
C ASN A 86 -11.16 16.99 -11.04
N ASN A 87 -9.96 16.51 -11.36
CA ASN A 87 -8.97 16.02 -10.42
C ASN A 87 -9.28 14.69 -9.72
N GLU A 88 -10.30 13.97 -10.14
CA GLU A 88 -10.56 12.63 -9.64
C GLU A 88 -9.64 11.61 -10.31
N LEU A 89 -9.27 10.58 -9.54
CA LEU A 89 -8.59 9.40 -10.02
C LEU A 89 -9.61 8.26 -10.09
N GLU A 90 -9.72 7.62 -11.23
CA GLU A 90 -10.55 6.43 -11.41
C GLU A 90 -9.66 5.22 -11.70
N LEU A 91 -9.90 4.12 -11.00
CA LEU A 91 -9.42 2.81 -11.40
C LEU A 91 -10.54 2.18 -12.24
N LYS A 92 -10.31 2.07 -13.53
CA LYS A 92 -11.32 1.65 -14.49
C LYS A 92 -11.78 0.23 -14.17
N ASP A 93 -13.09 0.08 -13.99
CA ASP A 93 -13.69 -1.24 -13.79
C ASP A 93 -14.00 -1.87 -15.15
N ASP A 94 -13.20 -2.86 -15.52
CA ASP A 94 -13.37 -3.65 -16.75
C ASP A 94 -13.94 -5.04 -16.46
N GLY A 95 -14.36 -5.29 -15.21
CA GLY A 95 -14.88 -6.58 -14.73
C GLY A 95 -13.76 -7.60 -14.44
N SER A 96 -12.49 -7.24 -14.58
CA SER A 96 -11.39 -8.11 -14.19
C SER A 96 -11.25 -8.20 -12.68
N LEU A 97 -10.68 -9.32 -12.19
CA LEU A 97 -10.37 -9.48 -10.77
C LEU A 97 -9.38 -8.41 -10.29
N CYS A 98 -8.42 -8.03 -11.14
CA CYS A 98 -7.47 -6.96 -10.85
C CYS A 98 -8.17 -5.62 -10.59
N ALA A 99 -9.07 -5.20 -11.49
CA ALA A 99 -9.82 -3.95 -11.35
C ALA A 99 -10.71 -3.96 -10.12
N THR A 100 -11.47 -5.04 -9.91
CA THR A 100 -12.34 -5.24 -8.76
C THR A 100 -11.58 -5.15 -7.44
N ARG A 101 -10.45 -5.87 -7.34
CA ARG A 101 -9.57 -5.90 -6.17
C ARG A 101 -9.01 -4.52 -5.84
N ASN A 102 -8.50 -3.81 -6.83
CA ASN A 102 -7.91 -2.50 -6.61
C ASN A 102 -8.96 -1.41 -6.32
N ASN A 103 -10.16 -1.49 -6.88
CA ASN A 103 -11.29 -0.65 -6.49
C ASN A 103 -11.75 -0.90 -5.06
N TRP A 104 -11.74 -2.16 -4.61
CA TRP A 104 -11.98 -2.50 -3.21
C TRP A 104 -10.88 -1.92 -2.30
N LEU A 105 -9.60 -2.08 -2.66
CA LEU A 105 -8.46 -1.49 -1.93
C LEU A 105 -8.57 0.03 -1.81
N ARG A 106 -9.01 0.71 -2.87
CA ARG A 106 -9.22 2.16 -2.83
C ARG A 106 -10.22 2.54 -1.74
N LYS A 107 -11.31 1.78 -1.57
CA LYS A 107 -12.27 2.00 -0.47
C LYS A 107 -11.63 1.80 0.90
N VAL A 108 -10.79 0.77 1.04
CA VAL A 108 -10.02 0.52 2.27
C VAL A 108 -9.09 1.70 2.58
N ASN A 109 -8.35 2.17 1.59
CA ASN A 109 -7.43 3.30 1.75
C ASN A 109 -8.16 4.58 2.16
N LEU A 110 -9.31 4.86 1.56
CA LEU A 110 -10.16 6.00 1.93
C LEU A 110 -10.66 5.90 3.37
N LEU A 111 -11.05 4.71 3.84
CA LEU A 111 -11.44 4.52 5.24
C LEU A 111 -10.26 4.78 6.19
N LYS A 112 -9.07 4.27 5.87
CA LYS A 112 -7.85 4.48 6.67
C LYS A 112 -7.50 5.97 6.75
N GLN A 113 -7.53 6.68 5.62
CA GLN A 113 -7.29 8.13 5.59
C GLN A 113 -8.32 8.90 6.43
N ARG A 114 -9.60 8.55 6.34
CA ARG A 114 -10.66 9.19 7.13
C ARG A 114 -10.49 8.95 8.62
N LEU A 115 -10.07 7.77 9.03
CA LEU A 115 -9.73 7.49 10.42
C LEU A 115 -8.60 8.40 10.90
N GLN A 116 -7.54 8.54 10.11
CA GLN A 116 -6.42 9.42 10.43
C GLN A 116 -6.86 10.87 10.57
N TYR A 117 -7.69 11.38 9.65
CA TYR A 117 -8.27 12.73 9.73
C TYR A 117 -9.20 12.89 10.93
N SER A 118 -9.98 11.84 11.30
CA SER A 118 -10.89 11.90 12.44
C SER A 118 -10.18 12.13 13.75
N GLN A 119 -8.98 11.60 13.87
CA GLN A 119 -8.14 11.79 15.06
C GLN A 119 -7.55 13.21 15.13
N LEU A 120 -7.27 13.82 13.96
CA LEU A 120 -6.69 15.16 13.88
C LEU A 120 -7.77 16.26 13.95
N ILE A 121 -8.89 16.10 13.27
CA ILE A 121 -9.95 17.11 13.14
C ILE A 121 -11.33 16.42 13.22
N PRO A 122 -11.79 16.01 14.41
CA PRO A 122 -13.06 15.28 14.56
C PRO A 122 -14.28 16.01 13.99
N GLN A 123 -14.26 17.37 13.98
CA GLN A 123 -15.37 18.18 13.54
C GLN A 123 -15.62 18.16 12.01
N LEU A 124 -14.64 17.71 11.24
CA LEU A 124 -14.74 17.64 9.77
C LEU A 124 -15.22 16.27 9.26
N LEU A 125 -15.50 15.33 10.17
CA LEU A 125 -16.02 14.04 9.77
C LEU A 125 -17.45 14.14 9.23
N PRO A 126 -17.74 13.52 8.09
CA PRO A 126 -19.11 13.28 7.67
C PRO A 126 -19.87 12.49 8.76
N LYS A 127 -21.18 12.74 8.91
CA LYS A 127 -22.02 12.09 9.95
C LYS A 127 -21.95 10.55 9.91
N GLU A 128 -21.77 9.98 8.75
CA GLU A 128 -21.61 8.53 8.55
C GLU A 128 -20.40 7.92 9.26
N TYR A 129 -19.42 8.76 9.64
CA TYR A 129 -18.22 8.36 10.39
C TYR A 129 -18.24 8.87 11.83
N GLU A 130 -19.36 9.40 12.30
CA GLU A 130 -19.52 9.82 13.69
C GLU A 130 -19.32 8.63 14.62
N GLY A 131 -18.39 8.77 15.57
CA GLY A 131 -17.99 7.68 16.47
C GLY A 131 -17.08 6.62 15.84
N LEU A 132 -16.51 6.86 14.66
CA LEU A 132 -15.45 6.02 14.12
C LEU A 132 -14.23 6.11 15.03
N ASN A 133 -13.81 4.97 15.53
CA ASN A 133 -12.56 4.81 16.28
C ASN A 133 -11.73 3.69 15.67
N LEU A 134 -10.49 3.54 16.14
CA LEU A 134 -9.55 2.55 15.60
C LEU A 134 -10.11 1.12 15.66
N GLU A 135 -10.71 0.73 16.79
CA GLU A 135 -11.26 -0.61 16.96
C GLU A 135 -12.37 -0.89 15.93
N ARG A 136 -13.36 -0.01 15.83
CA ARG A 136 -14.45 -0.14 14.85
C ARG A 136 -13.96 -0.12 13.41
N ALA A 137 -12.93 0.70 13.11
CA ALA A 137 -12.33 0.72 11.79
C ALA A 137 -11.64 -0.61 11.46
N CYS A 138 -10.86 -1.16 12.38
CA CYS A 138 -10.20 -2.45 12.19
C CYS A 138 -11.20 -3.60 12.06
N ASP A 139 -12.28 -3.59 12.86
CA ASP A 139 -13.36 -4.57 12.73
C ASP A 139 -14.05 -4.46 11.37
N SER A 140 -14.36 -3.24 10.92
CA SER A 140 -14.95 -3.00 9.60
C SER A 140 -14.05 -3.50 8.48
N LEU A 141 -12.74 -3.25 8.54
CA LEU A 141 -11.79 -3.74 7.54
C LEU A 141 -11.78 -5.27 7.46
N ASN A 142 -11.82 -5.96 8.60
CA ASN A 142 -11.88 -7.42 8.65
C ASN A 142 -13.20 -7.97 8.07
N VAL A 143 -14.33 -7.34 8.39
CA VAL A 143 -15.64 -7.70 7.84
C VAL A 143 -15.66 -7.46 6.34
N TRP A 144 -15.16 -6.33 5.85
CA TRP A 144 -15.08 -6.02 4.42
C TRP A 144 -14.22 -7.03 3.67
N LEU A 145 -13.07 -7.43 4.24
CA LEU A 145 -12.22 -8.45 3.64
C LEU A 145 -12.93 -9.80 3.56
N ALA A 146 -13.61 -10.22 4.63
CA ALA A 146 -14.34 -11.48 4.65
C ALA A 146 -15.44 -11.49 3.56
N THR A 147 -16.26 -10.42 3.49
CA THR A 147 -17.32 -10.28 2.48
C THR A 147 -16.75 -10.29 1.06
N TYR A 148 -15.65 -9.57 0.83
CA TYR A 148 -14.96 -9.57 -0.47
C TYR A 148 -14.50 -10.98 -0.87
N LEU A 149 -13.90 -11.74 0.06
CA LEU A 149 -13.38 -13.08 -0.22
C LEU A 149 -14.48 -14.15 -0.39
N GLU A 150 -15.69 -13.90 0.11
CA GLU A 150 -16.87 -14.74 -0.20
C GLU A 150 -17.26 -14.58 -1.66
N GLU A 151 -17.22 -13.37 -2.19
CA GLU A 151 -17.56 -13.06 -3.57
C GLU A 151 -16.41 -13.42 -4.55
N TYR A 152 -15.14 -13.21 -4.12
CA TYR A 152 -13.94 -13.42 -4.94
C TYR A 152 -12.98 -14.44 -4.29
N PRO A 153 -13.33 -15.73 -4.24
CA PRO A 153 -12.53 -16.74 -3.54
C PRO A 153 -11.16 -17.00 -4.16
N ALA A 154 -10.90 -16.60 -5.40
CA ALA A 154 -9.59 -16.71 -6.03
C ALA A 154 -8.52 -15.88 -5.31
N ASP A 155 -8.89 -14.77 -4.68
CA ASP A 155 -7.99 -13.87 -3.94
C ASP A 155 -7.57 -14.41 -2.55
N ARG A 156 -8.11 -15.57 -2.12
CA ARG A 156 -7.73 -16.17 -0.83
C ARG A 156 -6.28 -16.62 -0.75
N LYS A 157 -5.63 -16.85 -1.88
CA LYS A 157 -4.27 -17.40 -1.90
C LYS A 157 -3.22 -16.36 -1.51
N ASN A 158 -3.20 -15.23 -2.18
CA ASN A 158 -2.17 -14.21 -2.01
C ASN A 158 -2.73 -12.92 -1.38
N PHE A 159 -3.78 -12.37 -1.97
CA PHE A 159 -4.37 -11.11 -1.53
C PHE A 159 -4.86 -11.15 -0.07
N GLU A 160 -5.60 -12.21 0.33
CA GLU A 160 -6.04 -12.35 1.73
C GLU A 160 -4.86 -12.29 2.70
N LYS A 161 -3.78 -13.04 2.40
CA LYS A 161 -2.62 -13.11 3.31
C LYS A 161 -1.95 -11.75 3.47
N VAL A 162 -1.77 -11.03 2.36
CA VAL A 162 -1.17 -9.69 2.37
C VAL A 162 -2.09 -8.71 3.11
N MET A 163 -3.40 -8.75 2.88
CA MET A 163 -4.34 -7.84 3.55
C MET A 163 -4.45 -8.08 5.04
N ARG A 164 -4.45 -9.34 5.49
CA ARG A 164 -4.43 -9.65 6.94
C ARG A 164 -3.16 -9.14 7.60
N THR A 165 -2.02 -9.26 6.91
CA THR A 165 -0.75 -8.71 7.38
C THR A 165 -0.83 -7.17 7.46
N GLU A 166 -1.32 -6.53 6.41
CA GLU A 166 -1.50 -5.08 6.37
C GLU A 166 -2.42 -4.58 7.51
N PHE A 167 -3.54 -5.24 7.76
CA PHE A 167 -4.47 -4.83 8.82
C PHE A 167 -3.89 -5.02 10.23
N LYS A 168 -3.08 -6.09 10.42
CA LYS A 168 -2.33 -6.29 11.67
C LYS A 168 -1.41 -5.10 11.94
N TYR A 169 -0.57 -4.76 10.95
CA TYR A 169 0.40 -3.68 11.13
C TYR A 169 -0.24 -2.28 11.11
N TYR A 170 -1.32 -2.08 10.35
CA TYR A 170 -2.10 -0.86 10.40
C TYR A 170 -2.63 -0.58 11.81
N ARG A 171 -3.24 -1.59 12.46
CA ARG A 171 -3.71 -1.46 13.83
C ARG A 171 -2.57 -1.08 14.79
N LEU A 172 -1.46 -1.78 14.71
CA LEU A 172 -0.29 -1.51 15.56
C LEU A 172 0.31 -0.13 15.31
N LEU A 173 0.38 0.29 14.05
CA LEU A 173 0.85 1.61 13.66
C LEU A 173 -0.03 2.70 14.29
N GLU A 174 -1.36 2.60 14.13
CA GLU A 174 -2.29 3.60 14.65
C GLU A 174 -2.34 3.63 16.19
N GLU A 175 -2.34 2.47 16.85
CA GLU A 175 -2.26 2.39 18.31
C GLU A 175 -1.02 3.09 18.86
N ASN A 176 0.09 3.01 18.15
CA ASN A 176 1.33 3.64 18.54
C ASN A 176 1.39 5.11 18.10
N SER A 177 0.91 5.48 16.91
CA SER A 177 0.91 6.86 16.43
C SER A 177 0.16 7.80 17.37
N ILE A 178 -0.93 7.35 17.99
CA ILE A 178 -1.67 8.09 19.00
C ILE A 178 -0.80 8.35 20.24
N LYS A 179 -0.02 7.36 20.66
CA LYS A 179 0.93 7.51 21.79
C LYS A 179 2.04 8.47 21.40
N PHE A 180 2.53 8.38 20.15
CA PHE A 180 3.58 9.25 19.62
C PHE A 180 3.13 10.72 19.51
N SER A 181 1.92 10.99 19.05
CA SER A 181 1.44 12.37 18.90
C SER A 181 1.16 13.07 20.23
N ARG A 182 0.95 12.31 21.31
CA ARG A 182 0.69 12.84 22.67
C ARG A 182 1.94 13.01 23.52
N ALA A 183 3.00 12.28 23.19
CA ALA A 183 4.27 12.43 23.88
C ALA A 183 5.08 13.54 23.19
N THR A 184 5.54 14.51 23.95
CA THR A 184 6.65 15.35 23.47
C THR A 184 7.86 14.44 23.24
N PHE A 185 8.65 14.73 22.23
CA PHE A 185 9.85 13.94 21.84
C PHE A 185 10.77 13.54 22.99
N GLN A 186 10.64 14.17 24.17
CA GLN A 186 11.41 13.89 25.38
C GLN A 186 10.83 12.78 26.27
N GLU A 187 9.58 12.39 26.07
CA GLU A 187 8.85 11.41 26.92
C GLU A 187 8.64 10.05 26.27
N PHE A 188 9.31 9.79 25.16
CA PHE A 188 9.28 8.49 24.52
C PHE A 188 9.78 7.43 25.53
N SER A 189 8.85 6.73 26.15
CA SER A 189 9.22 5.70 27.10
C SER A 189 9.93 4.56 26.36
N LYS A 190 10.99 4.04 26.97
CA LYS A 190 11.66 2.81 26.49
C LYS A 190 10.68 1.65 26.30
N ASP A 191 9.54 1.68 26.98
CA ASP A 191 8.49 0.68 26.90
C ASP A 191 7.72 0.72 25.57
N ALA A 192 7.50 1.90 24.98
CA ALA A 192 6.90 2.01 23.64
C ALA A 192 7.80 1.40 22.57
N LEU A 193 9.11 1.47 22.75
CA LEU A 193 10.11 0.91 21.84
C LEU A 193 10.31 -0.58 22.03
N ALA A 194 10.22 -1.09 23.24
CA ALA A 194 10.22 -2.52 23.46
C ALA A 194 9.12 -3.18 22.63
N GLY A 195 7.92 -2.57 22.59
CA GLY A 195 6.82 -3.02 21.74
C GLY A 195 7.15 -3.02 20.22
N PHE A 196 7.92 -2.01 19.74
CA PHE A 196 8.36 -2.01 18.33
C PHE A 196 9.45 -3.06 18.07
N ALA A 197 10.40 -3.22 18.98
CA ALA A 197 11.46 -4.22 18.85
C ALA A 197 10.90 -5.65 18.79
N GLU A 198 9.81 -5.92 19.51
CA GLU A 198 9.11 -7.22 19.47
C GLU A 198 8.40 -7.48 18.13
N LEU A 199 8.08 -6.44 17.37
CA LEU A 199 7.37 -6.54 16.08
C LEU A 199 8.31 -6.70 14.88
N ILE A 200 9.60 -6.37 15.02
CA ILE A 200 10.62 -6.49 13.95
C ILE A 200 10.95 -7.95 13.59
N PRO A 201 10.88 -8.96 14.49
CA PRO A 201 11.16 -10.35 14.13
C PRO A 201 10.34 -10.92 12.98
N ASP A 202 9.19 -10.34 12.67
CA ASP A 202 8.39 -10.75 11.51
C ASP A 202 9.05 -10.37 10.16
N ALA A 203 10.22 -9.72 10.17
CA ALA A 203 10.94 -9.31 8.96
C ALA A 203 11.40 -10.51 8.06
N GLU A 204 11.39 -11.73 8.59
CA GLU A 204 11.65 -12.95 7.82
C GLU A 204 10.40 -13.44 7.05
N ASP A 205 9.23 -12.85 7.29
CA ASP A 205 8.00 -13.18 6.58
C ASP A 205 7.89 -12.35 5.29
N ASP A 206 8.07 -12.97 4.14
CA ASP A 206 7.99 -12.30 2.82
C ASP A 206 6.72 -11.46 2.63
N ARG A 207 5.63 -11.78 3.34
CA ARG A 207 4.36 -11.02 3.29
C ARG A 207 4.50 -9.61 3.87
N VAL A 208 5.39 -9.44 4.83
CA VAL A 208 5.61 -8.16 5.53
C VAL A 208 6.15 -7.10 4.58
N VAL A 209 7.00 -7.50 3.61
CA VAL A 209 7.58 -6.58 2.62
C VAL A 209 6.53 -5.93 1.72
N HIS A 210 5.33 -6.50 1.66
CA HIS A 210 4.20 -5.98 0.89
C HIS A 210 3.24 -5.11 1.72
N SER A 211 3.51 -4.91 3.02
CA SER A 211 2.66 -4.11 3.91
C SER A 211 3.19 -2.67 4.03
N PRO A 212 2.46 -1.66 3.50
CA PRO A 212 2.83 -0.26 3.69
C PRO A 212 2.84 0.16 5.15
N SER A 213 1.90 -0.36 5.95
CA SER A 213 1.81 -0.05 7.39
C SER A 213 3.00 -0.59 8.17
N TYR A 214 3.54 -1.76 7.80
CA TYR A 214 4.77 -2.29 8.38
C TYR A 214 5.95 -1.36 8.09
N TRP A 215 6.17 -0.97 6.84
CA TRP A 215 7.27 -0.08 6.48
C TRP A 215 7.17 1.27 7.16
N ARG A 216 5.96 1.82 7.25
CA ARG A 216 5.74 3.07 8.01
C ARG A 216 6.13 2.93 9.48
N MET A 217 5.85 1.79 10.09
CA MET A 217 6.25 1.49 11.46
C MET A 217 7.77 1.36 11.59
N VAL A 218 8.43 0.70 10.63
CA VAL A 218 9.90 0.61 10.58
C VAL A 218 10.54 2.00 10.44
N GLU A 219 10.02 2.85 9.57
CA GLU A 219 10.47 4.25 9.43
C GLU A 219 10.40 5.00 10.75
N MET A 220 9.25 4.93 11.45
CA MET A 220 9.09 5.56 12.76
C MET A 220 10.08 5.04 13.78
N TYR A 221 10.38 3.75 13.80
CA TYR A 221 11.36 3.16 14.68
C TYR A 221 12.80 3.63 14.36
N VAL A 222 13.16 3.68 13.09
CA VAL A 222 14.46 4.17 12.64
C VAL A 222 14.64 5.65 13.01
N ASP A 223 13.63 6.47 12.82
CA ASP A 223 13.66 7.89 13.19
C ASP A 223 13.83 8.06 14.69
N TYR A 224 13.18 7.22 15.48
CA TYR A 224 13.39 7.19 16.93
C TYR A 224 14.84 6.83 17.30
N LEU A 225 15.41 5.76 16.73
CA LEU A 225 16.79 5.36 17.00
C LEU A 225 17.78 6.49 16.66
N ARG A 226 17.51 7.27 15.61
CA ARG A 226 18.33 8.42 15.24
C ARG A 226 18.26 9.54 16.26
N VAL A 227 17.14 9.75 16.92
CA VAL A 227 16.97 10.76 17.97
C VAL A 227 17.67 10.34 19.27
N GLU A 228 17.69 9.05 19.58
CA GLU A 228 18.34 8.49 20.78
C GLU A 228 19.86 8.36 20.63
N ASP A 229 20.42 8.27 19.42
CA ASP A 229 21.87 8.21 19.23
C ASP A 229 22.49 9.60 19.46
N PRO A 230 23.34 9.77 20.50
CA PRO A 230 24.03 11.05 20.78
C PRO A 230 24.82 11.55 19.56
N ARG A 231 25.30 10.63 18.71
CA ARG A 231 26.01 10.95 17.46
C ARG A 231 25.11 11.48 16.39
N GLY A 232 23.81 11.12 16.41
CA GLY A 232 22.78 11.65 15.51
C GLY A 232 22.50 13.13 15.75
N LYS A 233 22.79 13.64 16.95
CA LYS A 233 22.70 15.08 17.26
C LYS A 233 23.83 15.89 16.62
N GLU A 234 24.96 15.27 16.29
CA GLU A 234 26.10 15.92 15.60
C GLU A 234 25.93 15.89 14.06
N ILE A 235 25.18 14.93 13.52
CA ILE A 235 24.80 14.92 12.10
C ILE A 235 23.62 15.88 11.97
N GLY A 236 23.97 17.16 11.97
CA GLY A 236 23.03 18.26 12.03
C GLY A 236 21.86 18.09 11.07
N TYR A 237 20.67 18.36 11.58
CA TYR A 237 19.55 18.75 10.75
C TYR A 237 20.07 19.69 9.67
N MET A 238 20.09 19.25 8.42
CA MET A 238 20.21 20.19 7.32
C MET A 238 19.06 21.16 7.48
N LYS A 239 19.38 22.36 7.96
CA LYS A 239 18.47 23.47 7.91
C LYS A 239 18.06 23.62 6.47
N THR A 240 16.86 23.19 6.15
CA THR A 240 16.20 23.66 4.93
C THR A 240 15.98 25.14 5.10
N SER A 241 16.89 25.91 4.54
CA SER A 241 16.74 27.34 4.32
C SER A 241 15.76 27.58 3.18
#